data_8c7d3c963f7de13ea68ee85445e54955
#
_entry.id   8c7d3c963f7de13ea68ee85445e54955
#
_cell.length_a   1.000
_cell.length_b   1.000
_cell.length_c   1.000
_cell.angle_alpha   90.00
_cell.angle_beta   90.00
_cell.angle_gamma   90.00
#
_symmetry.space_group_name_H-M   'P 1'
#
loop_
_entity.id
_entity.type
_entity.pdbx_description
1 polymer ?
#
loop_
_entity_poly.entity_id
_entity_poly.type
_entity_poly.pdbx_seq_one_letter_code
_entity_poly.pdbx_strand_id
1 'polypeptide(L)'
;ATVIVDNQPSAGGLAALNHLVATDTEGLQFIIMNGGGAVLSQLFNLPTVQYDLAKVSILGTVSSSPWLVLVKPDSPYASMTDIVKAGRVLRWPATGPIDGLSDGASMMCEAFALNCRVVMGYTSSNEGSLAIVRGEMDALYVSDTSANNYIKSGQSKAIAVVAKARTRFFPNMQTVFEGAALTPEQNWWLSARSEVDALGRIILASPKIPADRLAYLQSIVRKVLTDPAVLAEGDKLERYIEYQDAESTKQRIMGLLSEVTGERKDRLKTVVMKKYLPGG
;
A
#
# COMPACT_ATOMS: atom_id res chain seq x y z
N ALA A 1 10.92 25.45 16.82
CA ALA A 1 11.72 24.90 15.70
C ALA A 1 10.93 25.05 14.40
N THR A 2 11.59 25.30 13.31
CA THR A 2 10.98 25.35 11.98
C THR A 2 11.02 23.94 11.39
N VAL A 3 9.86 23.43 10.90
CA VAL A 3 9.76 22.17 10.17
C VAL A 3 9.68 22.48 8.68
N ILE A 4 10.54 21.85 7.88
CA ILE A 4 10.52 21.96 6.42
C ILE A 4 10.04 20.62 5.86
N VAL A 5 9.00 20.66 5.04
CA VAL A 5 8.49 19.49 4.32
C VAL A 5 9.08 19.50 2.92
N ASP A 6 9.81 18.43 2.58
CA ASP A 6 10.39 18.22 1.25
C ASP A 6 9.80 16.95 0.61
N ASN A 7 9.21 17.09 -0.58
CA ASN A 7 8.60 15.97 -1.29
C ASN A 7 9.59 15.34 -2.27
N GLN A 8 10.04 14.12 -1.97
CA GLN A 8 11.01 13.36 -2.77
C GLN A 8 10.37 12.09 -3.35
N PRO A 9 9.67 12.15 -4.49
CA PRO A 9 8.92 11.02 -5.03
C PRO A 9 9.77 9.96 -5.72
N SER A 10 11.07 10.22 -5.95
CA SER A 10 11.96 9.32 -6.70
C SER A 10 11.95 7.89 -6.17
N ALA A 11 11.74 6.93 -7.07
CA ALA A 11 11.65 5.50 -6.77
C ALA A 11 10.64 5.17 -5.64
N GLY A 12 9.49 5.88 -5.57
CA GLY A 12 8.49 5.67 -4.53
C GLY A 12 8.94 6.08 -3.13
N GLY A 13 9.91 7.00 -3.01
CA GLY A 13 10.51 7.45 -1.75
C GLY A 13 11.73 6.63 -1.29
N LEU A 14 12.10 5.56 -1.99
CA LEU A 14 13.25 4.71 -1.60
C LEU A 14 14.58 5.47 -1.66
N ALA A 15 14.74 6.40 -2.60
CA ALA A 15 15.93 7.25 -2.68
C ALA A 15 16.08 8.14 -1.43
N ALA A 16 14.98 8.71 -0.96
CA ALA A 16 14.95 9.51 0.27
C ALA A 16 15.27 8.66 1.50
N LEU A 17 14.75 7.43 1.58
CA LEU A 17 15.06 6.51 2.68
C LEU A 17 16.54 6.11 2.67
N ASN A 18 17.11 5.78 1.52
CA ASN A 18 18.55 5.49 1.39
C ASN A 18 19.39 6.69 1.87
N HIS A 19 19.04 7.90 1.44
CA HIS A 19 19.73 9.12 1.87
C HIS A 19 19.63 9.32 3.38
N LEU A 20 18.43 9.20 3.96
CA LEU A 20 18.18 9.33 5.39
C LEU A 20 19.08 8.39 6.23
N VAL A 21 19.12 7.11 5.88
CA VAL A 21 19.90 6.13 6.66
C VAL A 21 21.43 6.34 6.51
N ALA A 22 21.85 6.93 5.40
CA ALA A 22 23.25 7.23 5.16
C ALA A 22 23.74 8.48 5.92
N THR A 23 22.94 9.53 5.99
CA THR A 23 23.38 10.89 6.32
C THR A 23 22.92 11.39 7.68
N ASP A 24 21.69 11.11 8.11
CA ASP A 24 21.20 11.66 9.39
C ASP A 24 21.76 10.90 10.57
N THR A 25 22.38 11.63 11.49
CA THR A 25 22.94 11.10 12.73
C THR A 25 22.30 11.71 13.97
N GLU A 26 21.56 12.80 13.80
CA GLU A 26 21.05 13.61 14.89
C GLU A 26 19.56 13.42 15.16
N GLY A 27 18.83 12.72 14.27
CA GLY A 27 17.38 12.55 14.36
C GLY A 27 16.64 13.85 14.11
N LEU A 28 17.17 14.70 13.26
CA LEU A 28 16.53 15.94 12.82
C LEU A 28 15.78 15.76 11.49
N GLN A 29 15.90 14.58 10.89
CA GLN A 29 15.19 14.20 9.67
C GLN A 29 14.37 12.93 9.93
N PHE A 30 13.19 12.88 9.37
CA PHE A 30 12.39 11.66 9.28
C PHE A 30 11.61 11.65 7.97
N ILE A 31 11.23 10.47 7.53
CA ILE A 31 10.47 10.29 6.30
C ILE A 31 9.10 9.67 6.61
N ILE A 32 8.07 10.16 5.93
CA ILE A 32 6.76 9.51 5.87
C ILE A 32 6.64 8.90 4.48
N MET A 33 6.48 7.58 4.41
CA MET A 33 6.44 6.88 3.13
C MET A 33 5.49 5.68 3.13
N ASN A 34 5.26 5.11 1.95
CA ASN A 34 4.52 3.85 1.81
C ASN A 34 5.37 2.70 2.37
N GLY A 35 4.89 2.08 3.47
CA GLY A 35 5.57 0.98 4.12
C GLY A 35 5.64 -0.28 3.27
N GLY A 36 4.59 -0.57 2.51
CA GLY A 36 4.54 -1.74 1.63
C GLY A 36 5.63 -1.73 0.57
N GLY A 37 5.85 -0.60 -0.10
CA GLY A 37 6.92 -0.44 -1.10
C GLY A 37 8.32 -0.65 -0.50
N ALA A 38 8.57 -0.11 0.70
CA ALA A 38 9.84 -0.30 1.38
C ALA A 38 10.10 -1.78 1.75
N VAL A 39 9.09 -2.46 2.30
CA VAL A 39 9.20 -3.88 2.68
C VAL A 39 9.37 -4.79 1.46
N LEU A 40 8.55 -4.63 0.42
CA LEU A 40 8.66 -5.46 -0.79
C LEU A 40 10.00 -5.27 -1.49
N SER A 41 10.50 -4.03 -1.55
CA SER A 41 11.81 -3.75 -2.15
C SER A 41 12.94 -4.44 -1.41
N GLN A 42 12.95 -4.42 -0.08
CA GLN A 42 13.93 -5.15 0.72
C GLN A 42 13.73 -6.66 0.61
N LEU A 43 12.50 -7.15 0.72
CA LEU A 43 12.16 -8.56 0.61
C LEU A 43 12.68 -9.16 -0.71
N PHE A 44 12.56 -8.42 -1.81
CA PHE A 44 13.01 -8.85 -3.14
C PHE A 44 14.50 -8.64 -3.40
N ASN A 45 15.24 -8.10 -2.43
CA ASN A 45 16.67 -7.76 -2.56
C ASN A 45 16.92 -6.90 -3.81
N LEU A 46 16.18 -5.81 -3.97
CA LEU A 46 16.39 -4.93 -5.11
C LEU A 46 17.74 -4.22 -5.01
N PRO A 47 18.48 -4.08 -6.12
CA PRO A 47 19.79 -3.43 -6.11
C PRO A 47 19.76 -1.97 -5.63
N THR A 48 18.61 -1.32 -5.72
CA THR A 48 18.41 0.06 -5.27
C THR A 48 18.23 0.20 -3.75
N VAL A 49 18.05 -0.89 -3.01
CA VAL A 49 17.85 -0.88 -1.55
C VAL A 49 19.20 -0.80 -0.85
N GLN A 50 19.41 0.29 -0.11
CA GLN A 50 20.62 0.54 0.71
C GLN A 50 20.28 0.72 2.18
N TYR A 51 19.07 0.34 2.59
CA TYR A 51 18.58 0.34 3.97
C TYR A 51 18.33 -1.08 4.47
N ASP A 52 18.21 -1.21 5.77
CA ASP A 52 17.78 -2.44 6.45
C ASP A 52 16.66 -2.06 7.45
N LEU A 53 15.44 -2.45 7.14
CA LEU A 53 14.27 -2.12 7.97
C LEU A 53 14.34 -2.74 9.38
N ALA A 54 15.17 -3.77 9.58
CA ALA A 54 15.42 -4.29 10.91
C ALA A 54 16.22 -3.30 11.80
N LYS A 55 17.01 -2.42 11.16
CA LYS A 55 17.89 -1.46 11.83
C LYS A 55 17.34 -0.03 11.84
N VAL A 56 16.48 0.31 10.88
CA VAL A 56 15.89 1.65 10.79
C VAL A 56 15.08 1.97 12.05
N SER A 57 15.18 3.19 12.53
CA SER A 57 14.37 3.69 13.64
C SER A 57 12.94 3.94 13.19
N ILE A 58 11.99 3.20 13.77
CA ILE A 58 10.57 3.34 13.46
C ILE A 58 9.96 4.28 14.49
N LEU A 59 9.23 5.30 14.05
CA LEU A 59 8.52 6.23 14.92
C LEU A 59 7.03 5.86 15.06
N GLY A 60 6.48 5.13 14.11
CA GLY A 60 5.10 4.63 14.09
C GLY A 60 4.50 4.61 12.70
N THR A 61 3.21 4.28 12.64
CA THR A 61 2.38 4.35 11.42
C THR A 61 1.33 5.43 11.59
N VAL A 62 1.16 6.28 10.58
CA VAL A 62 0.14 7.35 10.57
C VAL A 62 -1.24 6.77 10.29
N SER A 63 -1.34 5.91 9.30
CA SER A 63 -2.59 5.28 8.87
C SER A 63 -2.33 3.96 8.20
N SER A 64 -3.18 2.98 8.47
CA SER A 64 -3.32 1.78 7.66
C SER A 64 -4.64 1.92 6.90
N SER A 65 -4.57 1.83 5.59
CA SER A 65 -5.77 1.97 4.76
C SER A 65 -6.10 0.65 4.08
N PRO A 66 -7.32 0.13 4.22
CA PRO A 66 -7.81 -0.90 3.34
C PRO A 66 -7.71 -0.49 1.88
N TRP A 67 -7.45 -1.43 1.00
CA TRP A 67 -7.41 -1.17 -0.43
C TRP A 67 -8.60 -1.83 -1.13
N LEU A 68 -9.00 -1.26 -2.24
CA LEU A 68 -10.19 -1.64 -2.96
C LEU A 68 -9.89 -1.92 -4.43
N VAL A 69 -10.72 -2.80 -5.00
CA VAL A 69 -10.82 -2.97 -6.45
C VAL A 69 -11.96 -2.11 -6.96
N LEU A 70 -11.64 -1.20 -7.86
CA LEU A 70 -12.58 -0.32 -8.53
C LEU A 70 -12.74 -0.72 -9.99
N VAL A 71 -13.93 -0.47 -10.53
CA VAL A 71 -14.27 -0.61 -11.95
C VAL A 71 -15.08 0.59 -12.40
N LYS A 72 -15.29 0.74 -13.71
CA LYS A 72 -16.15 1.78 -14.28
C LYS A 72 -17.56 1.74 -13.66
N PRO A 73 -18.24 2.89 -13.45
CA PRO A 73 -19.56 2.92 -12.80
C PRO A 73 -20.62 2.05 -13.47
N ASP A 74 -20.65 2.03 -14.80
CA ASP A 74 -21.57 1.25 -15.64
C ASP A 74 -21.05 -0.16 -15.98
N SER A 75 -19.97 -0.58 -15.36
CA SER A 75 -19.42 -1.94 -15.51
C SER A 75 -20.47 -2.99 -15.08
N PRO A 76 -20.58 -4.12 -15.77
CA PRO A 76 -21.47 -5.22 -15.37
C PRO A 76 -20.97 -5.94 -14.11
N TYR A 77 -19.73 -5.68 -13.66
CA TYR A 77 -19.15 -6.37 -12.51
C TYR A 77 -19.62 -5.73 -11.20
N ALA A 78 -20.13 -6.54 -10.30
CA ALA A 78 -20.51 -6.17 -8.94
C ALA A 78 -19.62 -6.82 -7.87
N SER A 79 -18.79 -7.80 -8.27
CA SER A 79 -17.92 -8.57 -7.38
C SER A 79 -16.69 -9.10 -8.11
N MET A 80 -15.70 -9.59 -7.36
CA MET A 80 -14.57 -10.34 -7.94
C MET A 80 -15.01 -11.61 -8.66
N THR A 81 -16.07 -12.25 -8.18
CA THR A 81 -16.64 -13.43 -8.84
C THR A 81 -17.12 -13.13 -10.27
N ASP A 82 -17.70 -11.96 -10.49
CA ASP A 82 -18.16 -11.58 -11.84
C ASP A 82 -16.98 -11.38 -12.79
N ILE A 83 -15.90 -10.78 -12.30
CA ILE A 83 -14.65 -10.63 -13.05
C ILE A 83 -14.06 -11.99 -13.41
N VAL A 84 -14.00 -12.93 -12.47
CA VAL A 84 -13.50 -14.30 -12.70
C VAL A 84 -14.33 -14.99 -13.78
N LYS A 85 -15.65 -14.91 -13.70
CA LYS A 85 -16.58 -15.54 -14.67
C LYS A 85 -16.46 -14.93 -16.08
N ALA A 86 -16.13 -13.67 -16.19
CA ALA A 86 -16.03 -12.99 -17.47
C ALA A 86 -14.88 -13.52 -18.35
N GLY A 87 -13.81 -14.04 -17.76
CA GLY A 87 -12.70 -14.72 -18.45
C GLY A 87 -11.91 -13.88 -19.43
N ARG A 88 -12.19 -12.59 -19.54
CA ARG A 88 -11.49 -11.69 -20.46
C ARG A 88 -10.20 -11.13 -19.86
N VAL A 89 -9.33 -10.62 -20.73
CA VAL A 89 -8.12 -9.89 -20.29
C VAL A 89 -8.53 -8.61 -19.55
N LEU A 90 -8.00 -8.41 -18.36
CA LEU A 90 -8.19 -7.20 -17.55
C LEU A 90 -6.94 -6.35 -17.57
N ARG A 91 -7.10 -5.08 -17.90
CA ARG A 91 -6.03 -4.07 -17.92
C ARG A 91 -6.09 -3.25 -16.65
N TRP A 92 -4.95 -3.14 -15.94
CA TRP A 92 -4.81 -2.41 -14.69
C TRP A 92 -3.76 -1.29 -14.86
N PRO A 93 -4.07 -0.02 -14.54
CA PRO A 93 -3.10 1.06 -14.61
C PRO A 93 -2.13 1.01 -13.43
N ALA A 94 -0.87 1.37 -13.68
CA ALA A 94 0.17 1.47 -12.66
C ALA A 94 1.15 2.61 -12.95
N THR A 95 1.81 3.13 -11.91
CA THR A 95 2.82 4.19 -12.06
C THR A 95 4.22 3.59 -12.29
N GLY A 96 4.50 2.46 -11.69
CA GLY A 96 5.78 1.77 -11.77
C GLY A 96 5.71 0.33 -11.26
N PRO A 97 6.84 -0.40 -11.27
CA PRO A 97 6.85 -1.84 -10.98
C PRO A 97 6.62 -2.23 -9.51
N ILE A 98 6.93 -1.36 -8.55
CA ILE A 98 6.65 -1.55 -7.13
C ILE A 98 5.98 -0.29 -6.60
N ASP A 99 4.71 -0.21 -6.86
CA ASP A 99 3.79 0.71 -6.23
C ASP A 99 2.52 -0.04 -5.85
N GLY A 100 1.72 0.50 -4.95
CA GLY A 100 0.50 -0.18 -4.51
C GLY A 100 -0.49 -0.51 -5.63
N LEU A 101 -0.48 0.25 -6.75
CA LEU A 101 -1.32 -0.01 -7.92
C LEU A 101 -0.85 -1.27 -8.66
N SER A 102 0.45 -1.34 -8.96
CA SER A 102 1.06 -2.43 -9.73
C SER A 102 1.10 -3.75 -8.95
N ASP A 103 1.72 -3.72 -7.78
CA ASP A 103 1.92 -4.90 -6.95
C ASP A 103 0.60 -5.48 -6.44
N GLY A 104 -0.35 -4.61 -6.07
CA GLY A 104 -1.68 -5.01 -5.67
C GLY A 104 -2.47 -5.63 -6.81
N ALA A 105 -2.50 -4.99 -7.99
CA ALA A 105 -3.14 -5.54 -9.18
C ALA A 105 -2.56 -6.92 -9.53
N SER A 106 -1.23 -7.06 -9.55
CA SER A 106 -0.56 -8.33 -9.84
C SER A 106 -0.94 -9.44 -8.85
N MET A 107 -0.99 -9.11 -7.56
CA MET A 107 -1.40 -10.07 -6.52
C MET A 107 -2.88 -10.44 -6.62
N MET A 108 -3.77 -9.50 -6.99
CA MET A 108 -5.17 -9.80 -7.26
C MET A 108 -5.32 -10.73 -8.47
N CYS A 109 -4.57 -10.47 -9.53
CA CYS A 109 -4.56 -11.31 -10.73
C CYS A 109 -4.13 -12.75 -10.39
N GLU A 110 -3.11 -12.90 -9.56
CA GLU A 110 -2.65 -14.24 -9.12
C GLU A 110 -3.65 -14.92 -8.19
N ALA A 111 -4.17 -14.22 -7.18
CA ALA A 111 -5.11 -14.75 -6.22
C ALA A 111 -6.37 -15.32 -6.88
N PHE A 112 -6.87 -14.66 -7.89
CA PHE A 112 -8.09 -15.05 -8.59
C PHE A 112 -7.85 -15.73 -9.94
N ALA A 113 -6.60 -16.06 -10.26
CA ALA A 113 -6.19 -16.67 -11.54
C ALA A 113 -6.75 -15.92 -12.76
N LEU A 114 -6.71 -14.58 -12.70
CA LEU A 114 -7.25 -13.73 -13.76
C LEU A 114 -6.29 -13.63 -14.94
N ASN A 115 -6.86 -13.49 -16.13
CA ASN A 115 -6.07 -13.08 -17.30
C ASN A 115 -5.86 -11.55 -17.23
N CYS A 116 -4.66 -11.10 -16.91
CA CYS A 116 -4.36 -9.71 -16.60
C CYS A 116 -3.20 -9.14 -17.40
N ARG A 117 -3.25 -7.82 -17.53
CA ARG A 117 -2.11 -7.01 -17.96
C ARG A 117 -2.03 -5.73 -17.13
N VAL A 118 -0.90 -5.51 -16.47
CA VAL A 118 -0.60 -4.24 -15.79
C VAL A 118 0.04 -3.31 -16.81
N VAL A 119 -0.51 -2.11 -16.95
CA VAL A 119 -0.06 -1.09 -17.92
C VAL A 119 0.58 0.04 -17.13
N MET A 120 1.88 0.21 -17.31
CA MET A 120 2.67 1.24 -16.64
C MET A 120 2.67 2.57 -17.39
N GLY A 121 3.15 3.62 -16.73
CA GLY A 121 3.34 4.95 -17.32
C GLY A 121 2.29 5.98 -16.90
N TYR A 122 1.37 5.60 -16.03
CA TYR A 122 0.47 6.55 -15.39
C TYR A 122 1.21 7.35 -14.32
N THR A 123 0.88 8.63 -14.16
CA THR A 123 1.57 9.51 -13.19
C THR A 123 0.97 9.39 -11.79
N SER A 124 -0.26 8.90 -11.68
CA SER A 124 -0.99 8.78 -10.40
C SER A 124 -2.19 7.84 -10.52
N SER A 125 -2.75 7.45 -9.36
CA SER A 125 -4.01 6.70 -9.30
C SER A 125 -5.21 7.50 -9.87
N ASN A 126 -5.16 8.84 -9.82
CA ASN A 126 -6.20 9.67 -10.41
C ASN A 126 -6.20 9.55 -11.95
N GLU A 127 -5.04 9.56 -12.58
CA GLU A 127 -4.94 9.34 -14.02
C GLU A 127 -5.41 7.92 -14.40
N GLY A 128 -5.06 6.92 -13.58
CA GLY A 128 -5.57 5.55 -13.72
C GLY A 128 -7.10 5.47 -13.62
N SER A 129 -7.71 6.22 -12.68
CA SER A 129 -9.17 6.30 -12.55
C SER A 129 -9.82 6.91 -13.80
N LEU A 130 -9.25 8.00 -14.33
CA LEU A 130 -9.72 8.60 -15.57
C LEU A 130 -9.58 7.66 -16.77
N ALA A 131 -8.52 6.84 -16.82
CA ALA A 131 -8.34 5.82 -17.86
C ALA A 131 -9.44 4.74 -17.82
N ILE A 132 -9.94 4.40 -16.62
CA ILE A 132 -11.11 3.51 -16.47
C ILE A 132 -12.37 4.17 -17.04
N VAL A 133 -12.62 5.43 -16.73
CA VAL A 133 -13.76 6.19 -17.27
C VAL A 133 -13.74 6.19 -18.80
N ARG A 134 -12.56 6.39 -19.40
CA ARG A 134 -12.37 6.37 -20.88
C ARG A 134 -12.43 4.96 -21.48
N GLY A 135 -12.47 3.90 -20.67
CA GLY A 135 -12.45 2.50 -21.14
C GLY A 135 -11.08 2.00 -21.62
N GLU A 136 -10.02 2.75 -21.35
CA GLU A 136 -8.65 2.35 -21.66
C GLU A 136 -8.17 1.26 -20.69
N MET A 137 -8.60 1.34 -19.44
CA MET A 137 -8.34 0.37 -18.38
C MET A 137 -9.64 -0.23 -17.86
N ASP A 138 -9.57 -1.40 -17.22
CA ASP A 138 -10.74 -2.18 -16.82
C ASP A 138 -10.98 -2.15 -15.31
N ALA A 139 -9.91 -2.10 -14.52
CA ALA A 139 -9.99 -2.08 -13.06
C ALA A 139 -8.82 -1.27 -12.47
N LEU A 140 -8.97 -0.83 -11.21
CA LEU A 140 -7.95 -0.09 -10.46
C LEU A 140 -7.86 -0.67 -9.04
N TYR A 141 -6.66 -0.92 -8.56
CA TYR A 141 -6.39 -1.26 -7.18
C TYR A 141 -5.87 -0.02 -6.44
N VAL A 142 -6.56 0.44 -5.40
CA VAL A 142 -6.26 1.73 -4.80
C VAL A 142 -6.71 1.80 -3.32
N SER A 143 -6.07 2.67 -2.51
CA SER A 143 -6.46 2.88 -1.12
C SER A 143 -7.90 3.40 -1.00
N ASP A 144 -8.54 3.12 0.12
CA ASP A 144 -9.92 3.51 0.39
C ASP A 144 -10.16 5.01 0.33
N THR A 145 -9.21 5.83 0.79
CA THR A 145 -9.26 7.30 0.68
C THR A 145 -9.34 7.74 -0.78
N SER A 146 -8.51 7.19 -1.65
CA SER A 146 -8.55 7.50 -3.09
C SER A 146 -9.82 6.94 -3.74
N ALA A 147 -10.22 5.72 -3.36
CA ALA A 147 -11.46 5.11 -3.83
C ALA A 147 -12.69 5.96 -3.50
N ASN A 148 -12.78 6.47 -2.26
CA ASN A 148 -13.85 7.36 -1.82
C ASN A 148 -13.96 8.60 -2.72
N ASN A 149 -12.83 9.23 -3.05
CA ASN A 149 -12.80 10.40 -3.92
C ASN A 149 -13.29 10.09 -5.34
N TYR A 150 -12.84 8.96 -5.91
CA TYR A 150 -13.22 8.56 -7.29
C TYR A 150 -14.68 8.12 -7.38
N ILE A 151 -15.21 7.49 -6.33
CA ILE A 151 -16.62 7.10 -6.26
C ILE A 151 -17.51 8.33 -6.08
N LYS A 152 -17.17 9.26 -5.18
CA LYS A 152 -17.91 10.52 -4.98
C LYS A 152 -17.94 11.39 -6.23
N SER A 153 -16.86 11.39 -7.01
CA SER A 153 -16.80 12.11 -8.29
C SER A 153 -17.46 11.37 -9.46
N GLY A 154 -18.05 10.19 -9.23
CA GLY A 154 -18.71 9.39 -10.26
C GLY A 154 -17.77 8.72 -11.26
N GLN A 155 -16.48 8.64 -10.97
CA GLN A 155 -15.49 8.05 -11.87
C GLN A 155 -15.45 6.51 -11.81
N SER A 156 -15.85 5.93 -10.67
CA SER A 156 -15.75 4.50 -10.46
C SER A 156 -16.77 3.99 -9.44
N LYS A 157 -16.93 2.66 -9.36
CA LYS A 157 -17.57 1.96 -8.26
C LYS A 157 -16.64 0.90 -7.68
N ALA A 158 -16.76 0.64 -6.37
CA ALA A 158 -16.02 -0.42 -5.72
C ALA A 158 -16.73 -1.77 -5.88
N ILE A 159 -15.96 -2.85 -6.05
CA ILE A 159 -16.47 -4.22 -6.15
C ILE A 159 -15.84 -5.16 -5.12
N ALA A 160 -14.76 -4.77 -4.47
CA ALA A 160 -14.13 -5.56 -3.41
C ALA A 160 -13.32 -4.68 -2.47
N VAL A 161 -13.33 -5.00 -1.18
CA VAL A 161 -12.41 -4.50 -0.16
C VAL A 161 -11.39 -5.60 0.13
N VAL A 162 -10.11 -5.31 -0.05
CA VAL A 162 -9.02 -6.27 0.15
C VAL A 162 -8.34 -5.96 1.48
N ALA A 163 -9.01 -6.32 2.56
CA ALA A 163 -8.52 -6.15 3.93
C ALA A 163 -9.26 -7.12 4.87
N LYS A 164 -8.67 -7.41 6.03
CA LYS A 164 -9.31 -8.25 7.07
C LYS A 164 -10.43 -7.53 7.81
N ALA A 165 -10.49 -6.19 7.72
CA ALA A 165 -11.56 -5.37 8.29
C ALA A 165 -12.18 -4.49 7.21
N ARG A 166 -13.45 -4.15 7.39
CA ARG A 166 -14.16 -3.22 6.51
C ARG A 166 -13.59 -1.81 6.64
N THR A 167 -13.70 -1.03 5.59
CA THR A 167 -13.26 0.38 5.61
C THR A 167 -14.35 1.30 6.18
N ARG A 168 -13.94 2.37 6.82
CA ARG A 168 -14.85 3.42 7.34
C ARG A 168 -15.67 4.09 6.23
N PHE A 169 -15.08 4.22 5.04
CA PHE A 169 -15.77 4.82 3.89
C PHE A 169 -16.90 3.95 3.34
N PHE A 170 -16.76 2.63 3.46
CA PHE A 170 -17.71 1.65 2.91
C PHE A 170 -18.07 0.58 3.94
N PRO A 171 -18.71 0.95 5.09
CA PRO A 171 -18.94 0.03 6.22
C PRO A 171 -19.87 -1.14 5.88
N ASN A 172 -20.71 -1.00 4.86
CA ASN A 172 -21.62 -2.04 4.41
C ASN A 172 -21.01 -2.96 3.33
N MET A 173 -19.84 -2.63 2.79
CA MET A 173 -19.18 -3.46 1.79
C MET A 173 -18.40 -4.59 2.48
N GLN A 174 -18.67 -5.81 2.09
CA GLN A 174 -17.94 -6.98 2.56
C GLN A 174 -16.50 -6.97 2.06
N THR A 175 -15.59 -7.47 2.89
CA THR A 175 -14.22 -7.75 2.47
C THR A 175 -14.17 -9.03 1.64
N VAL A 176 -13.06 -9.23 0.92
CA VAL A 176 -12.80 -10.48 0.20
C VAL A 176 -12.74 -11.70 1.12
N PHE A 177 -12.54 -11.51 2.43
CA PHE A 177 -12.50 -12.58 3.43
C PHE A 177 -13.88 -12.93 4.01
N GLU A 178 -14.89 -12.08 3.83
CA GLU A 178 -16.24 -12.27 4.34
C GLU A 178 -17.20 -12.88 3.30
N GLY A 179 -16.93 -12.69 2.01
CA GLY A 179 -17.92 -12.92 0.95
C GLY A 179 -18.02 -14.36 0.45
N ALA A 180 -16.91 -15.06 0.31
CA ALA A 180 -16.87 -16.42 -0.25
C ALA A 180 -15.78 -17.25 0.42
N ALA A 181 -15.95 -18.57 0.42
CA ALA A 181 -14.90 -19.48 0.87
C ALA A 181 -13.70 -19.37 -0.07
N LEU A 182 -12.59 -18.86 0.46
CA LEU A 182 -11.32 -18.76 -0.25
C LEU A 182 -10.61 -20.12 -0.23
N THR A 183 -9.99 -20.48 -1.34
CA THR A 183 -9.02 -21.58 -1.32
C THR A 183 -7.82 -21.21 -0.46
N PRO A 184 -7.01 -22.17 0.04
CA PRO A 184 -5.79 -21.87 0.79
C PRO A 184 -4.83 -20.95 0.04
N GLU A 185 -4.74 -21.11 -1.27
CA GLU A 185 -3.91 -20.30 -2.15
C GLU A 185 -4.42 -18.84 -2.25
N GLN A 186 -5.71 -18.66 -2.49
CA GLN A 186 -6.33 -17.33 -2.51
C GLN A 186 -6.15 -16.63 -1.16
N ASN A 187 -6.40 -17.34 -0.07
CA ASN A 187 -6.25 -16.79 1.27
C ASN A 187 -4.82 -16.35 1.55
N TRP A 188 -3.81 -17.10 1.07
CA TRP A 188 -2.41 -16.70 1.22
C TRP A 188 -2.11 -15.39 0.47
N TRP A 189 -2.47 -15.28 -0.82
CA TRP A 189 -2.24 -14.07 -1.62
C TRP A 189 -2.92 -12.85 -1.04
N LEU A 190 -4.20 -12.99 -0.71
CA LEU A 190 -5.01 -11.88 -0.17
C LEU A 190 -4.55 -11.47 1.22
N SER A 191 -4.14 -12.43 2.08
CA SER A 191 -3.58 -12.12 3.40
C SER A 191 -2.25 -11.43 3.27
N ALA A 192 -1.33 -11.91 2.44
CA ALA A 192 -0.04 -11.26 2.18
C ALA A 192 -0.25 -9.82 1.66
N ARG A 193 -1.20 -9.62 0.73
CA ARG A 193 -1.55 -8.28 0.25
C ARG A 193 -2.09 -7.39 1.35
N SER A 194 -3.04 -7.88 2.13
CA SER A 194 -3.63 -7.14 3.25
C SER A 194 -2.59 -6.71 4.29
N GLU A 195 -1.61 -7.57 4.60
CA GLU A 195 -0.53 -7.21 5.55
C GLU A 195 0.42 -6.14 4.97
N VAL A 196 0.71 -6.19 3.66
CA VAL A 196 1.49 -5.14 2.99
C VAL A 196 0.74 -3.81 3.00
N ASP A 197 -0.56 -3.81 2.70
CA ASP A 197 -1.40 -2.60 2.71
C ASP A 197 -1.55 -2.01 4.12
N ALA A 198 -1.64 -2.87 5.13
CA ALA A 198 -1.78 -2.46 6.52
C ALA A 198 -0.54 -1.73 7.10
N LEU A 199 0.59 -1.76 6.41
CA LEU A 199 1.74 -0.89 6.74
C LEU A 199 1.44 0.58 6.45
N GLY A 200 0.57 0.88 5.50
CA GLY A 200 0.09 2.23 5.22
C GLY A 200 1.19 3.27 5.06
N ARG A 201 1.11 4.34 5.85
CA ARG A 201 2.11 5.41 5.90
C ARG A 201 2.94 5.29 7.16
N ILE A 202 4.14 4.72 7.03
CA ILE A 202 5.11 4.58 8.13
C ILE A 202 5.97 5.82 8.27
N ILE A 203 6.36 6.12 9.52
CA ILE A 203 7.31 7.19 9.84
C ILE A 203 8.62 6.53 10.25
N LEU A 204 9.66 6.82 9.50
CA LEU A 204 11.00 6.27 9.69
C LEU A 204 12.01 7.38 9.94
N ALA A 205 13.03 7.05 10.72
CA ALA A 205 14.18 7.90 11.00
C ALA A 205 15.48 7.09 10.89
N SER A 206 16.62 7.77 10.91
CA SER A 206 17.94 7.12 10.80
C SER A 206 18.16 6.07 11.91
N PRO A 207 18.85 4.96 11.61
CA PRO A 207 19.26 4.00 12.64
C PRO A 207 20.33 4.55 13.60
N LYS A 208 20.91 5.72 13.31
CA LYS A 208 22.02 6.32 14.06
C LYS A 208 21.57 7.26 15.17
N ILE A 209 20.27 7.44 15.35
CA ILE A 209 19.73 8.36 16.35
C ILE A 209 20.04 7.86 17.78
N PRO A 210 20.45 8.74 18.71
CA PRO A 210 20.57 8.40 20.13
C PRO A 210 19.25 7.86 20.71
N ALA A 211 19.33 6.87 21.59
CA ALA A 211 18.16 6.14 22.10
C ALA A 211 17.17 7.05 22.85
N ASP A 212 17.67 8.00 23.62
CA ASP A 212 16.88 9.00 24.35
C ASP A 212 16.08 9.91 23.40
N ARG A 213 16.72 10.33 22.31
CA ARG A 213 16.08 11.14 21.27
C ARG A 213 15.04 10.34 20.50
N LEU A 214 15.35 9.07 20.18
CA LEU A 214 14.38 8.18 19.54
C LEU A 214 13.12 8.02 20.42
N ALA A 215 13.31 7.74 21.71
CA ALA A 215 12.19 7.60 22.64
C ALA A 215 11.35 8.90 22.72
N TYR A 216 12.02 10.05 22.76
CA TYR A 216 11.37 11.36 22.73
C TYR A 216 10.53 11.54 21.44
N LEU A 217 11.12 11.29 20.26
CA LEU A 217 10.43 11.43 18.97
C LEU A 217 9.22 10.49 18.87
N GLN A 218 9.35 9.25 19.30
CA GLN A 218 8.22 8.30 19.37
C GLN A 218 7.10 8.82 20.26
N SER A 219 7.43 9.41 21.43
CA SER A 219 6.45 9.99 22.33
C SER A 219 5.71 11.18 21.70
N ILE A 220 6.42 12.04 20.96
CA ILE A 220 5.83 13.18 20.24
C ILE A 220 4.94 12.71 19.09
N VAL A 221 5.40 11.75 18.27
CA VAL A 221 4.61 11.18 17.18
C VAL A 221 3.30 10.59 17.73
N ARG A 222 3.39 9.81 18.80
CA ARG A 222 2.19 9.29 19.48
C ARG A 222 1.27 10.42 19.94
N LYS A 223 1.79 11.41 20.66
CA LYS A 223 1.02 12.54 21.17
C LYS A 223 0.29 13.28 20.05
N VAL A 224 0.97 13.57 18.94
CA VAL A 224 0.40 14.28 17.80
C VAL A 224 -0.66 13.44 17.09
N LEU A 225 -0.36 12.17 16.79
CA LEU A 225 -1.26 11.30 16.02
C LEU A 225 -2.45 10.75 16.84
N THR A 226 -2.47 10.99 18.16
CA THR A 226 -3.60 10.68 19.04
C THR A 226 -4.27 11.94 19.61
N ASP A 227 -3.83 13.14 19.21
CA ASP A 227 -4.43 14.40 19.63
C ASP A 227 -5.83 14.55 19.03
N PRO A 228 -6.87 14.81 19.86
CA PRO A 228 -8.24 14.93 19.37
C PRO A 228 -8.43 16.01 18.29
N ALA A 229 -7.67 17.12 18.34
CA ALA A 229 -7.79 18.18 17.35
C ALA A 229 -7.18 17.75 16.01
N VAL A 230 -6.07 17.01 16.04
CA VAL A 230 -5.43 16.45 14.84
C VAL A 230 -6.32 15.37 14.22
N LEU A 231 -6.92 14.50 15.03
CA LEU A 231 -7.87 13.48 14.56
C LEU A 231 -9.10 14.13 13.91
N ALA A 232 -9.68 15.15 14.55
CA ALA A 232 -10.84 15.87 14.02
C ALA A 232 -10.54 16.60 12.70
N GLU A 233 -9.33 17.16 12.55
CA GLU A 233 -8.92 17.76 11.28
C GLU A 233 -8.68 16.69 10.20
N GLY A 234 -8.11 15.54 10.58
CA GLY A 234 -8.00 14.38 9.69
C GLY A 234 -9.36 13.89 9.20
N ASP A 235 -10.32 13.75 10.09
CA ASP A 235 -11.70 13.35 9.76
C ASP A 235 -12.37 14.35 8.81
N LYS A 236 -12.23 15.65 9.09
CA LYS A 236 -12.76 16.73 8.25
C LYS A 236 -12.18 16.72 6.83
N LEU A 237 -10.90 16.39 6.70
CA LEU A 237 -10.21 16.28 5.43
C LEU A 237 -10.37 14.89 4.77
N GLU A 238 -11.15 13.99 5.38
CA GLU A 238 -11.28 12.58 4.97
C GLU A 238 -9.92 11.86 4.84
N ARG A 239 -8.97 12.23 5.69
CA ARG A 239 -7.63 11.63 5.82
C ARG A 239 -7.48 11.04 7.20
N TYR A 240 -8.11 9.90 7.40
CA TYR A 240 -8.18 9.25 8.70
C TYR A 240 -6.81 8.86 9.21
N ILE A 241 -6.58 9.18 10.48
CA ILE A 241 -5.38 8.82 11.21
C ILE A 241 -5.72 7.59 12.04
N GLU A 242 -4.96 6.52 11.85
CA GLU A 242 -5.06 5.26 12.59
C GLU A 242 -3.67 4.90 13.13
N TYR A 243 -3.27 5.63 14.17
CA TYR A 243 -1.94 5.49 14.72
C TYR A 243 -1.66 4.07 15.21
N GLN A 244 -0.53 3.53 14.77
CA GLN A 244 0.08 2.34 15.36
C GLN A 244 1.46 2.72 15.89
N ASP A 245 1.80 2.20 17.08
CA ASP A 245 3.09 2.50 17.69
C ASP A 245 4.27 1.85 16.94
N ALA A 246 5.47 2.27 17.31
CA ALA A 246 6.70 1.82 16.69
C ALA A 246 6.94 0.32 16.81
N GLU A 247 6.58 -0.27 17.96
CA GLU A 247 6.79 -1.70 18.22
C GLU A 247 5.84 -2.54 17.36
N SER A 248 4.55 -2.22 17.35
CA SER A 248 3.54 -2.89 16.51
C SER A 248 3.89 -2.77 15.03
N THR A 249 4.35 -1.59 14.59
CA THR A 249 4.82 -1.37 13.21
C THR A 249 6.02 -2.23 12.88
N LYS A 250 7.01 -2.31 13.80
CA LYS A 250 8.21 -3.14 13.64
C LYS A 250 7.87 -4.62 13.55
N GLN A 251 7.00 -5.11 14.45
CA GLN A 251 6.56 -6.50 14.45
C GLN A 251 5.91 -6.88 13.12
N ARG A 252 5.06 -6.04 12.55
CA ARG A 252 4.45 -6.27 11.24
C ARG A 252 5.49 -6.31 10.12
N ILE A 253 6.43 -5.37 10.08
CA ILE A 253 7.54 -5.35 9.10
C ILE A 253 8.36 -6.62 9.21
N MET A 254 8.78 -6.99 10.41
CA MET A 254 9.61 -8.17 10.64
C MET A 254 8.86 -9.47 10.35
N GLY A 255 7.55 -9.52 10.66
CA GLY A 255 6.69 -10.64 10.29
C GLY A 255 6.69 -10.88 8.78
N LEU A 256 6.43 -9.84 7.98
CA LEU A 256 6.47 -9.95 6.51
C LEU A 256 7.84 -10.41 5.98
N LEU A 257 8.93 -9.85 6.52
CA LEU A 257 10.28 -10.19 6.08
C LEU A 257 10.69 -11.63 6.46
N SER A 258 10.16 -12.18 7.57
CA SER A 258 10.51 -13.51 8.07
C SER A 258 9.59 -14.62 7.55
N GLU A 259 8.31 -14.34 7.33
CA GLU A 259 7.31 -15.33 6.92
C GLU A 259 7.34 -15.60 5.40
N VAL A 260 7.70 -14.59 4.61
CA VAL A 260 7.76 -14.70 3.16
C VAL A 260 9.17 -15.08 2.71
N THR A 261 9.48 -16.37 2.76
CA THR A 261 10.82 -16.91 2.45
C THR A 261 10.76 -18.00 1.38
N GLY A 262 11.93 -18.42 0.89
CA GLY A 262 12.07 -19.54 -0.04
C GLY A 262 11.22 -19.38 -1.30
N GLU A 263 10.60 -20.47 -1.73
CA GLU A 263 9.80 -20.55 -2.96
C GLU A 263 8.64 -19.54 -2.98
N ARG A 264 8.01 -19.26 -1.83
CA ARG A 264 6.94 -18.25 -1.73
C ARG A 264 7.45 -16.83 -2.03
N LYS A 265 8.66 -16.51 -1.57
CA LYS A 265 9.31 -15.22 -1.87
C LYS A 265 9.59 -15.09 -3.36
N ASP A 266 10.17 -16.14 -3.97
CA ASP A 266 10.53 -16.13 -5.40
C ASP A 266 9.28 -16.03 -6.27
N ARG A 267 8.22 -16.72 -5.91
CA ARG A 267 6.94 -16.65 -6.57
C ARG A 267 6.31 -15.25 -6.43
N LEU A 268 6.28 -14.69 -5.23
CA LEU A 268 5.79 -13.33 -4.99
C LEU A 268 6.58 -12.32 -5.83
N LYS A 269 7.91 -12.41 -5.82
CA LYS A 269 8.77 -11.56 -6.64
C LYS A 269 8.46 -11.69 -8.14
N THR A 270 8.28 -12.91 -8.63
CA THR A 270 7.95 -13.17 -10.03
C THR A 270 6.60 -12.55 -10.41
N VAL A 271 5.58 -12.72 -9.57
CA VAL A 271 4.25 -12.17 -9.78
C VAL A 271 4.26 -10.64 -9.80
N VAL A 272 4.90 -10.04 -8.81
CA VAL A 272 4.94 -8.59 -8.66
C VAL A 272 5.82 -7.90 -9.70
N MET A 273 6.97 -8.53 -10.06
CA MET A 273 7.99 -7.87 -10.88
C MET A 273 7.99 -8.26 -12.36
N LYS A 274 7.25 -9.33 -12.74
CA LYS A 274 7.34 -9.86 -14.09
C LYS A 274 6.02 -10.31 -14.67
N LYS A 275 5.35 -11.29 -14.08
CA LYS A 275 4.29 -12.10 -14.68
C LYS A 275 3.20 -11.32 -15.42
N TYR A 276 2.77 -10.19 -14.88
CA TYR A 276 1.67 -9.38 -15.40
C TYR A 276 2.13 -8.04 -15.99
N LEU A 277 3.44 -7.77 -15.93
CA LEU A 277 4.03 -6.53 -16.39
C LEU A 277 4.44 -6.61 -17.86
N PRO A 278 4.64 -5.47 -18.56
CA PRO A 278 5.12 -5.45 -19.93
C PRO A 278 6.47 -6.18 -20.05
N GLY A 279 6.58 -7.12 -20.99
CA GLY A 279 7.79 -7.89 -21.22
C GLY A 279 8.00 -9.09 -20.30
N GLY A 280 7.01 -9.45 -19.46
CA GLY A 280 7.01 -10.62 -18.61
C GLY A 280 6.43 -11.87 -19.26
#